data_f53268c9d0062ead6f8f19406c13449b
#
_entry.id   f53268c9d0062ead6f8f19406c13449b
#
_cell.length_a   1.000
_cell.length_b   1.000
_cell.length_c   1.000
_cell.angle_alpha   90.00
_cell.angle_beta   90.00
_cell.angle_gamma   90.00
#
_symmetry.space_group_name_H-M   'P 1'
#
loop_
_entity.id
_entity.type
_entity.pdbx_description
1 polymer ?
#
loop_
_entity_poly.entity_id
_entity_poly.type
_entity_poly.pdbx_seq_one_letter_code
_entity_poly.pdbx_strand_id
1 'polypeptide(L)'
;MSAFQQERGILVDGIVGSHTWGELVEASRRLGDFILYLKQPLMRGDDVLKLQKRLNALGFNAGRSDGIFGPDTDRAVRAFQKEYGVAEDGMFGSASHAALVGLRVDRPGTPAVLREELRRSERGDVDLKEALVVLDPGHGGGDPGICGPAGITEAELCWELAVRVAERLAGGGARVRFTRMEAENPLAGERARRANRIGGDLFLSFHLNAHEEQTAEGASTYYFHSSYPAERLADELLTELIDLGINNCRAHGRSYTVLKETRMPAVLIEPAFITNPDEAKRLQDPEFMKTLADAVSTGLRRYYKHQP
;
A
#
# COMPACT_ATOMS: atom_id res chain seq x y z
N MET A 1 8.18 -15.96 -19.88
CA MET A 1 6.73 -16.22 -19.78
C MET A 1 6.29 -16.48 -18.33
N SER A 2 6.94 -17.39 -17.61
CA SER A 2 6.58 -17.71 -16.22
C SER A 2 6.56 -16.49 -15.29
N ALA A 3 7.51 -15.56 -15.39
CA ALA A 3 7.49 -14.31 -14.63
C ALA A 3 6.24 -13.44 -14.92
N PHE A 4 5.81 -13.37 -16.18
CA PHE A 4 4.57 -12.67 -16.54
C PHE A 4 3.34 -13.36 -15.96
N GLN A 5 3.28 -14.70 -16.04
CA GLN A 5 2.18 -15.48 -15.48
C GLN A 5 2.10 -15.31 -13.96
N GLN A 6 3.23 -15.33 -13.28
CA GLN A 6 3.33 -15.05 -11.86
C GLN A 6 2.88 -13.61 -11.53
N GLU A 7 3.30 -12.66 -12.34
CA GLU A 7 2.91 -11.25 -12.21
C GLU A 7 1.39 -11.06 -12.34
N ARG A 8 0.75 -11.81 -13.19
CA ARG A 8 -0.70 -11.74 -13.43
C ARG A 8 -1.51 -12.62 -12.49
N GLY A 9 -0.87 -13.44 -11.64
CA GLY A 9 -1.55 -14.36 -10.72
C GLY A 9 -2.30 -15.48 -11.45
N ILE A 10 -1.80 -15.89 -12.63
CA ILE A 10 -2.34 -17.01 -13.42
C ILE A 10 -1.42 -18.23 -13.33
N LEU A 11 -1.89 -19.39 -13.83
CA LEU A 11 -1.11 -20.62 -13.80
C LEU A 11 0.30 -20.40 -14.40
N VAL A 12 1.32 -20.70 -13.61
CA VAL A 12 2.74 -20.50 -13.97
C VAL A 12 3.28 -21.79 -14.59
N ASP A 13 2.95 -22.04 -15.84
CA ASP A 13 3.40 -23.22 -16.61
C ASP A 13 4.40 -22.88 -17.73
N GLY A 14 4.67 -21.60 -17.96
CA GLY A 14 5.51 -21.09 -19.05
C GLY A 14 4.86 -21.17 -20.42
N ILE A 15 3.61 -21.65 -20.53
CA ILE A 15 2.90 -21.88 -21.79
C ILE A 15 1.93 -20.73 -22.07
N VAL A 16 1.89 -20.25 -23.31
CA VAL A 16 0.91 -19.25 -23.73
C VAL A 16 -0.38 -19.94 -24.16
N GLY A 17 -1.18 -20.38 -23.18
CA GLY A 17 -2.54 -20.82 -23.41
C GLY A 17 -3.52 -19.65 -23.61
N SER A 18 -4.82 -19.96 -23.84
CA SER A 18 -5.86 -18.95 -24.07
C SER A 18 -5.97 -17.90 -22.94
N HIS A 19 -5.81 -18.32 -21.69
CA HIS A 19 -5.85 -17.46 -20.52
C HIS A 19 -4.63 -16.52 -20.49
N THR A 20 -3.43 -17.07 -20.65
CA THR A 20 -2.19 -16.30 -20.72
C THR A 20 -2.21 -15.33 -21.91
N TRP A 21 -2.77 -15.74 -23.05
CA TRP A 21 -2.92 -14.87 -24.21
C TRP A 21 -3.87 -13.70 -23.94
N GLY A 22 -5.00 -13.95 -23.27
CA GLY A 22 -5.93 -12.90 -22.84
C GLY A 22 -5.23 -11.84 -21.98
N GLU A 23 -4.46 -12.27 -20.97
CA GLU A 23 -3.69 -11.39 -20.09
C GLU A 23 -2.60 -10.61 -20.85
N LEU A 24 -1.93 -11.22 -21.83
CA LEU A 24 -0.95 -10.54 -22.67
C LEU A 24 -1.61 -9.44 -23.53
N VAL A 25 -2.80 -9.70 -24.08
CA VAL A 25 -3.58 -8.71 -24.84
C VAL A 25 -4.02 -7.56 -23.93
N GLU A 26 -4.50 -7.85 -22.72
CA GLU A 26 -4.88 -6.83 -21.74
C GLU A 26 -3.67 -5.97 -21.32
N ALA A 27 -2.51 -6.59 -21.12
CA ALA A 27 -1.26 -5.90 -20.77
C ALA A 27 -0.69 -5.02 -21.89
N SER A 28 -0.96 -5.38 -23.15
CA SER A 28 -0.46 -4.63 -24.33
C SER A 28 -1.19 -3.31 -24.56
N ARG A 29 -2.39 -3.14 -23.99
CA ARG A 29 -3.22 -1.96 -24.19
C ARG A 29 -2.64 -0.75 -23.49
N ARG A 30 -2.58 0.37 -24.19
CA ARG A 30 -2.17 1.67 -23.65
C ARG A 30 -3.38 2.57 -23.50
N LEU A 31 -3.38 3.37 -22.45
CA LEU A 31 -4.42 4.37 -22.25
C LEU A 31 -4.41 5.37 -23.41
N GLY A 32 -5.55 5.47 -24.09
CA GLY A 32 -5.72 6.29 -25.28
C GLY A 32 -5.77 5.51 -26.61
N ASP A 33 -5.38 4.24 -26.64
CA ASP A 33 -5.47 3.40 -27.84
C ASP A 33 -6.92 3.06 -28.21
N PHE A 34 -7.79 2.93 -27.20
CA PHE A 34 -9.19 2.57 -27.36
C PHE A 34 -10.10 3.52 -26.57
N ILE A 35 -11.36 3.62 -27.02
CA ILE A 35 -12.39 4.32 -26.25
C ILE A 35 -12.84 3.40 -25.12
N LEU A 36 -12.72 3.86 -23.86
CA LEU A 36 -13.14 3.13 -22.68
C LEU A 36 -14.49 3.67 -22.21
N TYR A 37 -15.46 2.79 -22.00
CA TYR A 37 -16.81 3.16 -21.56
C TYR A 37 -17.53 1.99 -20.89
N LEU A 38 -18.61 2.28 -20.18
CA LEU A 38 -19.43 1.28 -19.53
C LEU A 38 -20.22 0.47 -20.55
N LYS A 39 -19.95 -0.83 -20.67
CA LYS A 39 -20.67 -1.79 -21.52
C LYS A 39 -20.76 -3.17 -20.87
N GLN A 40 -21.53 -4.05 -21.46
CA GLN A 40 -21.60 -5.47 -21.11
C GLN A 40 -21.08 -6.35 -22.28
N PRO A 41 -20.14 -7.29 -22.03
CA PRO A 41 -19.38 -7.48 -20.76
C PRO A 41 -18.49 -6.26 -20.48
N LEU A 42 -18.17 -6.05 -19.18
CA LEU A 42 -17.36 -4.90 -18.75
C LEU A 42 -15.98 -4.91 -19.43
N MET A 43 -15.52 -3.73 -19.84
CA MET A 43 -14.16 -3.56 -20.37
C MET A 43 -13.13 -3.81 -19.26
N ARG A 44 -12.04 -4.50 -19.64
CA ARG A 44 -10.94 -4.83 -18.72
C ARG A 44 -9.61 -4.58 -19.40
N GLY A 45 -8.59 -4.23 -18.62
CA GLY A 45 -7.23 -4.12 -19.08
C GLY A 45 -6.39 -3.11 -18.29
N ASP A 46 -5.10 -3.08 -18.61
CA ASP A 46 -4.14 -2.15 -18.01
C ASP A 46 -4.42 -0.68 -18.37
N ASP A 47 -5.06 -0.44 -19.50
CA ASP A 47 -5.55 0.88 -19.91
C ASP A 47 -6.64 1.39 -18.95
N VAL A 48 -7.61 0.53 -18.56
CA VAL A 48 -8.64 0.86 -17.58
C VAL A 48 -8.00 1.08 -16.20
N LEU A 49 -7.07 0.21 -15.79
CA LEU A 49 -6.35 0.35 -14.53
C LEU A 49 -5.61 1.69 -14.44
N LYS A 50 -4.91 2.08 -15.50
CA LYS A 50 -4.21 3.36 -15.58
C LYS A 50 -5.18 4.54 -15.54
N LEU A 51 -6.33 4.44 -16.24
CA LEU A 51 -7.38 5.46 -16.18
C LEU A 51 -7.91 5.64 -14.76
N GLN A 52 -8.29 4.54 -14.10
CA GLN A 52 -8.79 4.58 -12.71
C GLN A 52 -7.79 5.23 -11.75
N LYS A 53 -6.51 4.79 -11.82
CA LYS A 53 -5.43 5.38 -11.01
C LYS A 53 -5.30 6.88 -11.27
N ARG A 54 -5.36 7.30 -12.52
CA ARG A 54 -5.21 8.71 -12.90
C ARG A 54 -6.41 9.55 -12.45
N LEU A 55 -7.65 9.05 -12.64
CA LEU A 55 -8.87 9.73 -12.18
C LEU A 55 -8.88 9.86 -10.66
N ASN A 56 -8.54 8.80 -9.94
CA ASN A 56 -8.46 8.83 -8.49
C ASN A 56 -7.39 9.83 -8.01
N ALA A 57 -6.24 9.89 -8.70
CA ALA A 57 -5.17 10.87 -8.40
C ALA A 57 -5.60 12.32 -8.64
N LEU A 58 -6.56 12.56 -9.54
CA LEU A 58 -7.14 13.87 -9.81
C LEU A 58 -8.35 14.20 -8.93
N GLY A 59 -8.77 13.29 -8.03
CA GLY A 59 -9.90 13.50 -7.12
C GLY A 59 -11.24 13.00 -7.63
N PHE A 60 -11.29 12.40 -8.81
CA PHE A 60 -12.48 11.76 -9.35
C PHE A 60 -12.57 10.33 -8.85
N ASN A 61 -13.52 10.03 -7.98
CA ASN A 61 -13.66 8.71 -7.38
C ASN A 61 -14.08 7.66 -8.42
N ALA A 62 -13.10 7.01 -9.05
CA ALA A 62 -13.30 5.93 -10.01
C ALA A 62 -13.52 4.55 -9.34
N GLY A 63 -13.71 4.51 -8.03
CA GLY A 63 -13.78 3.28 -7.26
C GLY A 63 -12.41 2.63 -7.11
N ARG A 64 -12.43 1.30 -6.99
CA ARG A 64 -11.21 0.50 -6.90
C ARG A 64 -10.46 0.53 -8.24
N SER A 65 -9.14 0.73 -8.18
CA SER A 65 -8.28 0.59 -9.36
C SER A 65 -8.00 -0.92 -9.61
N ASP A 66 -8.97 -1.60 -10.21
CA ASP A 66 -8.98 -3.04 -10.46
C ASP A 66 -8.86 -3.40 -11.96
N GLY A 67 -8.76 -2.39 -12.81
CA GLY A 67 -8.70 -2.57 -14.26
C GLY A 67 -10.04 -2.96 -14.89
N ILE A 68 -11.18 -2.81 -14.18
CA ILE A 68 -12.53 -3.12 -14.70
C ILE A 68 -13.32 -1.82 -14.81
N PHE A 69 -13.78 -1.49 -16.03
CA PHE A 69 -14.58 -0.28 -16.26
C PHE A 69 -16.01 -0.49 -15.77
N GLY A 70 -16.22 -0.25 -14.49
CA GLY A 70 -17.52 -0.36 -13.83
C GLY A 70 -18.26 0.98 -13.71
N PRO A 71 -19.44 0.98 -13.02
CA PRO A 71 -20.27 2.20 -12.83
C PRO A 71 -19.54 3.33 -12.11
N ASP A 72 -18.64 3.01 -11.17
CA ASP A 72 -17.86 4.03 -10.45
C ASP A 72 -16.87 4.71 -11.40
N THR A 73 -16.24 3.94 -12.29
CA THR A 73 -15.33 4.47 -13.30
C THR A 73 -16.09 5.35 -14.30
N ASP A 74 -17.29 4.96 -14.75
CA ASP A 74 -18.14 5.79 -15.62
C ASP A 74 -18.50 7.12 -14.96
N ARG A 75 -18.94 7.10 -13.69
CA ARG A 75 -19.23 8.32 -12.95
C ARG A 75 -18.02 9.25 -12.84
N ALA A 76 -16.85 8.68 -12.56
CA ALA A 76 -15.62 9.45 -12.48
C ALA A 76 -15.21 10.06 -13.82
N VAL A 77 -15.38 9.32 -14.93
CA VAL A 77 -15.14 9.84 -16.28
C VAL A 77 -16.08 11.00 -16.58
N ARG A 78 -17.37 10.88 -16.31
CA ARG A 78 -18.35 11.98 -16.50
C ARG A 78 -18.02 13.21 -15.67
N ALA A 79 -17.69 13.00 -14.38
CA ALA A 79 -17.29 14.10 -13.50
C ALA A 79 -16.02 14.80 -14.03
N PHE A 80 -15.04 14.04 -14.49
CA PHE A 80 -13.83 14.55 -15.14
C PHE A 80 -14.17 15.35 -16.40
N GLN A 81 -14.99 14.80 -17.29
CA GLN A 81 -15.39 15.43 -18.55
C GLN A 81 -16.07 16.78 -18.30
N LYS A 82 -17.00 16.82 -17.35
CA LYS A 82 -17.70 18.03 -16.90
C LYS A 82 -16.73 19.10 -16.40
N GLU A 83 -15.82 18.71 -15.50
CA GLU A 83 -14.86 19.65 -14.90
C GLU A 83 -13.92 20.26 -15.92
N TYR A 84 -13.50 19.48 -16.92
CA TYR A 84 -12.53 19.92 -17.93
C TYR A 84 -13.18 20.36 -19.24
N GLY A 85 -14.49 20.53 -19.29
CA GLY A 85 -15.19 21.09 -20.45
C GLY A 85 -15.17 20.22 -21.70
N VAL A 86 -15.01 18.90 -21.54
CA VAL A 86 -15.20 17.92 -22.63
C VAL A 86 -16.62 17.36 -22.55
N ALA A 87 -17.08 16.75 -23.69
CA ALA A 87 -18.42 16.15 -23.74
C ALA A 87 -18.63 15.15 -22.61
N GLU A 88 -19.68 15.35 -21.79
CA GLU A 88 -20.03 14.50 -20.63
C GLU A 88 -20.81 13.25 -21.09
N ASP A 89 -20.17 12.39 -21.87
CA ASP A 89 -20.78 11.19 -22.46
C ASP A 89 -20.41 9.88 -21.72
N GLY A 90 -19.46 9.92 -20.77
CA GLY A 90 -18.94 8.75 -20.08
C GLY A 90 -17.99 7.90 -20.94
N MET A 91 -17.66 8.37 -22.15
CA MET A 91 -16.77 7.69 -23.06
C MET A 91 -15.37 8.32 -22.99
N PHE A 92 -14.43 7.61 -22.40
CA PHE A 92 -13.04 8.07 -22.34
C PHE A 92 -12.35 7.84 -23.70
N GLY A 93 -12.59 8.76 -24.62
CA GLY A 93 -11.99 8.78 -25.97
C GLY A 93 -10.84 9.76 -26.09
N SER A 94 -10.47 10.10 -27.34
CA SER A 94 -9.32 10.97 -27.64
C SER A 94 -9.39 12.35 -27.01
N ALA A 95 -10.56 12.97 -26.94
CA ALA A 95 -10.75 14.29 -26.32
C ALA A 95 -10.50 14.22 -24.80
N SER A 96 -11.11 13.23 -24.12
CA SER A 96 -10.90 13.00 -22.70
C SER A 96 -9.44 12.62 -22.40
N HIS A 97 -8.82 11.82 -23.28
CA HIS A 97 -7.40 11.46 -23.14
C HIS A 97 -6.49 12.69 -23.32
N ALA A 98 -6.72 13.53 -24.32
CA ALA A 98 -5.94 14.76 -24.52
C ALA A 98 -6.06 15.72 -23.30
N ALA A 99 -7.28 15.87 -22.76
CA ALA A 99 -7.51 16.64 -21.54
C ALA A 99 -6.73 16.03 -20.36
N LEU A 100 -6.79 14.70 -20.17
CA LEU A 100 -6.10 14.01 -19.09
C LEU A 100 -4.57 14.11 -19.19
N VAL A 101 -4.00 13.98 -20.39
CA VAL A 101 -2.54 14.09 -20.63
C VAL A 101 -2.04 15.52 -20.49
N GLY A 102 -2.87 16.50 -20.88
CA GLY A 102 -2.54 17.93 -20.73
C GLY A 102 -2.47 18.39 -19.28
N LEU A 103 -3.02 17.60 -18.35
CA LEU A 103 -2.98 17.90 -16.93
C LEU A 103 -1.66 17.39 -16.34
N ARG A 104 -0.81 18.29 -15.88
CA ARG A 104 0.23 17.96 -14.90
C ARG A 104 -0.48 17.58 -13.61
N VAL A 105 -0.26 16.36 -13.14
CA VAL A 105 -0.72 15.94 -11.81
C VAL A 105 0.25 16.55 -10.80
N ASP A 106 0.13 17.85 -10.62
CA ASP A 106 0.85 18.54 -9.57
C ASP A 106 0.14 18.43 -8.21
N ARG A 107 -1.10 17.90 -8.20
CA ARG A 107 -1.89 17.68 -6.97
C ARG A 107 -2.88 16.53 -7.12
N PRO A 108 -2.65 15.39 -6.48
CA PRO A 108 -3.64 14.32 -6.38
C PRO A 108 -4.79 14.75 -5.45
N GLY A 109 -6.01 14.82 -5.98
CA GLY A 109 -7.19 15.33 -5.26
C GLY A 109 -8.10 14.29 -4.63
N THR A 110 -7.61 13.16 -4.09
CA THR A 110 -8.45 12.26 -3.30
C THR A 110 -8.67 12.80 -1.88
N PRO A 111 -9.81 12.49 -1.20
CA PRO A 111 -10.03 12.92 0.18
C PRO A 111 -8.90 12.51 1.16
N ALA A 112 -8.23 11.40 0.89
CA ALA A 112 -7.07 10.96 1.67
C ALA A 112 -5.87 11.88 1.41
N VAL A 113 -5.54 12.13 0.15
CA VAL A 113 -4.44 13.03 -0.25
C VAL A 113 -4.71 14.47 0.19
N LEU A 114 -5.94 14.96 0.02
CA LEU A 114 -6.30 16.30 0.50
C LEU A 114 -6.11 16.43 2.02
N ARG A 115 -6.45 15.40 2.79
CA ARG A 115 -6.21 15.38 4.24
C ARG A 115 -4.72 15.36 4.57
N GLU A 116 -3.92 14.61 3.82
CA GLU A 116 -2.46 14.55 3.96
C GLU A 116 -1.82 15.87 3.56
N GLU A 117 -2.27 16.51 2.48
CA GLU A 117 -1.81 17.83 2.03
C GLU A 117 -2.18 18.96 3.01
N LEU A 118 -3.41 18.99 3.49
CA LEU A 118 -3.84 19.95 4.50
C LEU A 118 -2.95 19.85 5.75
N ARG A 119 -2.64 18.63 6.17
CA ARG A 119 -1.78 18.37 7.31
C ARG A 119 -0.33 18.80 7.05
N ARG A 120 0.20 18.52 5.84
CA ARG A 120 1.53 18.97 5.43
C ARG A 120 1.60 20.50 5.38
N SER A 121 0.54 21.15 4.86
CA SER A 121 0.41 22.61 4.85
C SER A 121 0.39 23.22 6.26
N GLU A 122 -0.22 22.52 7.23
CA GLU A 122 -0.27 22.97 8.63
C GLU A 122 1.09 22.81 9.35
N ARG A 123 1.92 21.84 8.96
CA ARG A 123 3.16 21.48 9.65
C ARG A 123 4.46 21.80 8.88
N GLY A 124 4.37 22.08 7.57
CA GLY A 124 5.54 22.24 6.70
C GLY A 124 6.24 20.92 6.33
N ASP A 125 7.37 21.01 5.63
CA ASP A 125 8.22 19.84 5.33
C ASP A 125 8.97 19.44 6.61
N VAL A 126 8.61 18.27 7.15
CA VAL A 126 9.22 17.70 8.36
C VAL A 126 10.37 16.77 7.94
N ASP A 127 11.57 16.99 8.48
CA ASP A 127 12.67 16.01 8.38
C ASP A 127 12.32 14.77 9.27
N LEU A 128 12.80 13.60 8.89
CA LEU A 128 12.65 12.40 9.73
C LEU A 128 13.11 12.62 11.17
N LYS A 129 14.13 13.45 11.37
CA LYS A 129 14.64 13.82 12.72
C LYS A 129 13.62 14.55 13.60
N GLU A 130 12.63 15.19 12.99
CA GLU A 130 11.57 15.92 13.69
C GLU A 130 10.22 15.22 13.59
N ALA A 131 10.16 14.19 12.74
CA ALA A 131 8.93 13.46 12.47
C ALA A 131 8.38 12.74 13.70
N LEU A 132 7.07 12.74 13.81
CA LEU A 132 6.34 11.91 14.78
C LEU A 132 5.80 10.67 14.07
N VAL A 133 6.48 9.54 14.29
CA VAL A 133 6.09 8.25 13.71
C VAL A 133 5.23 7.49 14.71
N VAL A 134 4.04 7.07 14.26
CA VAL A 134 3.15 6.22 15.05
C VAL A 134 3.34 4.77 14.63
N LEU A 135 3.72 3.92 15.58
CA LEU A 135 3.88 2.49 15.39
C LEU A 135 2.68 1.75 15.94
N ASP A 136 2.18 0.80 15.17
CA ASP A 136 1.00 0.00 15.47
C ASP A 136 1.36 -1.49 15.42
N PRO A 137 1.83 -2.08 16.52
CA PRO A 137 2.02 -3.53 16.57
C PRO A 137 0.68 -4.25 16.43
N GLY A 138 0.56 -5.17 15.47
CA GLY A 138 -0.66 -5.96 15.26
C GLY A 138 -1.05 -6.77 16.50
N HIS A 139 -2.33 -7.15 16.59
CA HIS A 139 -2.84 -8.01 17.67
C HIS A 139 -2.54 -7.49 19.08
N GLY A 140 -2.33 -8.36 20.06
CA GLY A 140 -1.92 -8.02 21.44
C GLY A 140 -2.95 -8.38 22.49
N GLY A 141 -2.59 -8.23 23.76
CA GLY A 141 -3.46 -8.61 24.87
C GLY A 141 -3.90 -10.08 24.79
N GLY A 142 -5.20 -10.31 24.70
CA GLY A 142 -5.77 -11.66 24.55
C GLY A 142 -5.84 -12.20 23.12
N ASP A 143 -5.37 -11.43 22.12
CA ASP A 143 -5.33 -11.83 20.71
C ASP A 143 -3.88 -12.13 20.30
N PRO A 144 -3.50 -13.41 20.16
CA PRO A 144 -2.16 -13.79 19.76
C PRO A 144 -1.86 -13.54 18.27
N GLY A 145 -2.87 -13.25 17.44
CA GLY A 145 -2.75 -13.32 16.00
C GLY A 145 -2.55 -14.75 15.52
N ILE A 146 -1.83 -14.91 14.43
CA ILE A 146 -1.45 -16.22 13.92
C ILE A 146 -0.41 -16.86 14.83
N CYS A 147 -0.61 -18.15 15.16
CA CYS A 147 0.39 -18.94 15.87
C CYS A 147 1.26 -19.71 14.89
N GLY A 148 2.53 -19.43 14.91
CA GLY A 148 3.54 -20.11 14.11
C GLY A 148 4.05 -21.40 14.76
N PRO A 149 5.05 -22.07 14.14
CA PRO A 149 5.71 -23.23 14.71
C PRO A 149 6.27 -22.93 16.09
N ALA A 150 6.33 -23.97 16.95
CA ALA A 150 6.84 -23.90 18.33
C ALA A 150 6.07 -22.92 19.27
N GLY A 151 4.85 -22.52 18.87
CA GLY A 151 3.98 -21.68 19.72
C GLY A 151 4.34 -20.20 19.75
N ILE A 152 5.21 -19.73 18.84
CA ILE A 152 5.49 -18.31 18.67
C ILE A 152 4.23 -17.59 18.14
N THR A 153 3.94 -16.41 18.65
CA THR A 153 2.74 -15.66 18.28
C THR A 153 3.09 -14.45 17.43
N GLU A 154 2.19 -14.11 16.50
CA GLU A 154 2.29 -12.89 15.69
C GLU A 154 2.35 -11.64 16.59
N ALA A 155 1.52 -11.58 17.64
CA ALA A 155 1.45 -10.45 18.55
C ALA A 155 2.79 -10.15 19.25
N GLU A 156 3.52 -11.19 19.67
CA GLU A 156 4.85 -11.06 20.31
C GLU A 156 5.88 -10.53 19.31
N LEU A 157 5.94 -11.12 18.11
CA LEU A 157 6.90 -10.71 17.08
C LEU A 157 6.62 -9.29 16.54
N CYS A 158 5.34 -8.94 16.37
CA CYS A 158 4.95 -7.58 15.96
C CYS A 158 5.32 -6.55 17.03
N TRP A 159 5.14 -6.87 18.30
CA TRP A 159 5.56 -5.99 19.40
C TRP A 159 7.08 -5.83 19.42
N GLU A 160 7.82 -6.93 19.38
CA GLU A 160 9.28 -6.91 19.37
C GLU A 160 9.84 -6.09 18.19
N LEU A 161 9.34 -6.31 16.96
CA LEU A 161 9.76 -5.57 15.78
C LEU A 161 9.47 -4.07 15.94
N ALA A 162 8.26 -3.71 16.40
CA ALA A 162 7.88 -2.33 16.61
C ALA A 162 8.76 -1.62 17.65
N VAL A 163 9.14 -2.31 18.75
CA VAL A 163 10.07 -1.76 19.74
C VAL A 163 11.45 -1.51 19.13
N ARG A 164 12.00 -2.48 18.38
CA ARG A 164 13.29 -2.31 17.71
C ARG A 164 13.28 -1.19 16.70
N VAL A 165 12.20 -1.05 15.92
CA VAL A 165 12.02 0.08 15.00
C VAL A 165 11.97 1.40 15.78
N ALA A 166 11.25 1.46 16.91
CA ALA A 166 11.20 2.64 17.76
C ALA A 166 12.58 3.07 18.24
N GLU A 167 13.41 2.13 18.69
CA GLU A 167 14.78 2.39 19.12
C GLU A 167 15.64 2.99 17.99
N ARG A 168 15.53 2.43 16.76
CA ARG A 168 16.25 2.94 15.58
C ARG A 168 15.83 4.34 15.20
N LEU A 169 14.53 4.60 15.19
CA LEU A 169 13.98 5.90 14.85
C LEU A 169 14.31 6.96 15.90
N ALA A 170 14.17 6.62 17.18
CA ALA A 170 14.53 7.52 18.28
C ALA A 170 16.04 7.83 18.30
N GLY A 171 16.88 6.83 18.06
CA GLY A 171 18.33 7.04 17.89
C GLY A 171 18.69 7.94 16.70
N GLY A 172 17.84 7.99 15.69
CA GLY A 172 17.93 8.89 14.54
C GLY A 172 17.33 10.29 14.75
N GLY A 173 16.74 10.55 15.93
CA GLY A 173 16.15 11.83 16.31
C GLY A 173 14.62 11.92 16.09
N ALA A 174 13.98 10.91 15.48
CA ALA A 174 12.54 10.91 15.30
C ALA A 174 11.78 10.70 16.63
N ARG A 175 10.60 11.28 16.71
CA ARG A 175 9.68 11.05 17.83
C ARG A 175 8.81 9.85 17.53
N VAL A 176 8.67 8.93 18.48
CA VAL A 176 7.87 7.72 18.31
C VAL A 176 6.75 7.64 19.33
N ARG A 177 5.60 7.15 18.91
CA ARG A 177 4.45 6.80 19.75
C ARG A 177 3.84 5.49 19.29
N PHE A 178 3.29 4.74 20.21
CA PHE A 178 2.59 3.49 19.94
C PHE A 178 1.08 3.70 19.97
N THR A 179 0.33 2.92 19.19
CA THR A 179 -1.13 2.88 19.25
C THR A 179 -1.63 2.09 20.44
N ARG A 180 -0.82 1.16 20.97
CA ARG A 180 -1.15 0.32 22.10
C ARG A 180 0.06 0.04 22.97
N MET A 181 -0.19 -0.33 24.22
CA MET A 181 0.79 -1.00 25.06
C MET A 181 0.80 -2.50 24.77
N GLU A 182 1.80 -3.21 25.27
CA GLU A 182 1.99 -4.63 24.99
C GLU A 182 0.75 -5.48 25.34
N ALA A 183 0.18 -5.28 26.51
CA ALA A 183 -0.97 -6.02 27.02
C ALA A 183 -2.34 -5.54 26.48
N GLU A 184 -2.38 -4.52 25.60
CA GLU A 184 -3.62 -4.01 25.04
C GLU A 184 -3.91 -4.62 23.66
N ASN A 185 -5.21 -4.76 23.34
CA ASN A 185 -5.68 -5.11 22.00
C ASN A 185 -6.82 -4.18 21.57
N PRO A 186 -6.54 -2.92 21.19
CA PRO A 186 -7.56 -2.04 20.65
C PRO A 186 -8.00 -2.52 19.25
N LEU A 187 -9.30 -2.37 18.96
CA LEU A 187 -9.84 -2.65 17.64
C LEU A 187 -9.19 -1.75 16.57
N ALA A 188 -9.15 -2.21 15.32
CA ALA A 188 -8.52 -1.51 14.20
C ALA A 188 -8.93 -0.03 14.07
N GLY A 189 -10.23 0.29 14.19
CA GLY A 189 -10.70 1.67 14.17
C GLY A 189 -10.24 2.50 15.39
N GLU A 190 -10.04 1.88 16.56
CA GLU A 190 -9.49 2.58 17.73
C GLU A 190 -7.99 2.85 17.56
N ARG A 191 -7.23 1.93 16.94
CA ARG A 191 -5.82 2.16 16.58
C ARG A 191 -5.67 3.37 15.66
N ALA A 192 -6.50 3.45 14.62
CA ALA A 192 -6.54 4.61 13.71
C ALA A 192 -6.92 5.91 14.44
N ARG A 193 -7.94 5.87 15.32
CA ARG A 193 -8.33 7.03 16.13
C ARG A 193 -7.22 7.47 17.08
N ARG A 194 -6.50 6.54 17.72
CA ARG A 194 -5.34 6.85 18.58
C ARG A 194 -4.25 7.53 17.75
N ALA A 195 -3.88 6.98 16.59
CA ALA A 195 -2.91 7.59 15.69
C ALA A 195 -3.30 9.01 15.28
N ASN A 196 -4.57 9.22 14.95
CA ASN A 196 -5.10 10.54 14.58
C ASN A 196 -5.07 11.53 15.75
N ARG A 197 -5.36 11.10 16.99
CA ARG A 197 -5.25 11.94 18.21
C ARG A 197 -3.79 12.29 18.54
N ILE A 198 -2.89 11.34 18.38
CA ILE A 198 -1.44 11.54 18.54
C ILE A 198 -0.95 12.59 17.54
N GLY A 199 -1.55 12.63 16.37
CA GLY A 199 -1.17 13.55 15.33
C GLY A 199 0.17 13.19 14.68
N GLY A 200 0.49 11.89 14.49
CA GLY A 200 1.71 11.38 13.84
C GLY A 200 1.91 11.89 12.42
N ASP A 201 3.11 11.98 11.91
CA ASP A 201 3.42 12.34 10.52
C ASP A 201 3.38 11.12 9.61
N LEU A 202 3.66 9.94 10.16
CA LEU A 202 3.55 8.64 9.52
C LEU A 202 2.92 7.61 10.48
N PHE A 203 2.29 6.59 9.89
CA PHE A 203 1.74 5.45 10.61
C PHE A 203 2.27 4.15 10.01
N LEU A 204 2.87 3.30 10.83
CA LEU A 204 3.37 1.98 10.44
C LEU A 204 2.71 0.90 11.29
N SER A 205 1.97 0.00 10.65
CA SER A 205 1.40 -1.18 11.29
C SER A 205 2.27 -2.41 10.98
N PHE A 206 2.55 -3.22 11.96
CA PHE A 206 3.36 -4.44 11.84
C PHE A 206 2.49 -5.66 12.01
N HIS A 207 2.53 -6.54 11.04
CA HIS A 207 1.87 -7.83 11.00
C HIS A 207 2.81 -8.89 10.44
N LEU A 208 2.38 -10.14 10.45
CA LEU A 208 3.07 -11.24 9.78
C LEU A 208 2.11 -11.91 8.80
N ASN A 209 2.64 -12.33 7.68
CA ASN A 209 1.87 -13.03 6.68
C ASN A 209 1.60 -14.48 7.10
N ALA A 210 0.55 -15.09 6.57
CA ALA A 210 0.21 -16.47 6.80
C ALA A 210 -0.38 -17.09 5.53
N HIS A 211 -0.05 -18.36 5.28
CA HIS A 211 -0.59 -19.12 4.18
C HIS A 211 -0.76 -20.59 4.58
N GLU A 212 -1.72 -21.30 3.94
CA GLU A 212 -1.93 -22.73 4.17
C GLU A 212 -0.71 -23.55 3.71
N GLU A 213 -0.08 -23.15 2.60
CA GLU A 213 1.16 -23.74 2.14
C GLU A 213 2.33 -23.17 2.94
N GLN A 214 2.99 -24.03 3.72
CA GLN A 214 4.12 -23.66 4.56
C GLN A 214 5.39 -23.24 3.78
N THR A 215 5.38 -23.39 2.47
CA THR A 215 6.46 -22.95 1.57
C THR A 215 6.29 -21.50 1.11
N ALA A 216 5.15 -20.87 1.40
CA ALA A 216 4.96 -19.46 1.10
C ALA A 216 5.95 -18.62 1.93
N GLU A 217 6.66 -17.69 1.28
CA GLU A 217 7.72 -16.89 1.87
C GLU A 217 7.79 -15.49 1.24
N GLY A 218 8.28 -14.51 2.00
CA GLY A 218 8.56 -13.17 1.48
C GLY A 218 7.84 -12.04 2.21
N ALA A 219 8.09 -10.81 1.76
CA ALA A 219 7.56 -9.60 2.35
C ALA A 219 6.47 -8.94 1.49
N SER A 220 5.45 -8.42 2.15
CA SER A 220 4.40 -7.58 1.57
C SER A 220 4.30 -6.26 2.31
N THR A 221 3.89 -5.22 1.61
CA THR A 221 3.44 -3.97 2.22
C THR A 221 2.04 -3.62 1.71
N TYR A 222 1.26 -2.97 2.57
CA TYR A 222 -0.10 -2.58 2.22
C TYR A 222 -0.31 -1.12 2.53
N TYR A 223 -1.00 -0.42 1.62
CA TYR A 223 -1.35 0.98 1.75
C TYR A 223 -2.82 1.21 1.37
N PHE A 224 -3.39 2.33 1.80
CA PHE A 224 -4.73 2.68 1.33
C PHE A 224 -4.67 3.08 -0.14
N HIS A 225 -5.39 2.34 -0.99
CA HIS A 225 -5.32 2.43 -2.46
C HIS A 225 -5.53 3.84 -3.05
N SER A 226 -6.05 4.79 -2.28
CA SER A 226 -6.27 6.18 -2.70
C SER A 226 -5.22 7.14 -2.13
N SER A 227 -4.19 6.65 -1.44
CA SER A 227 -3.12 7.46 -0.86
C SER A 227 -1.81 7.26 -1.63
N TYR A 228 -1.47 8.22 -2.49
CA TYR A 228 -0.20 8.20 -3.21
C TYR A 228 1.03 8.33 -2.29
N PRO A 229 1.03 9.20 -1.26
CA PRO A 229 2.15 9.23 -0.30
C PRO A 229 2.36 7.90 0.43
N ALA A 230 1.26 7.19 0.79
CA ALA A 230 1.36 5.88 1.42
C ALA A 230 1.83 4.80 0.43
N GLU A 231 1.43 4.85 -0.85
CA GLU A 231 1.95 3.97 -1.90
C GLU A 231 3.47 4.11 -2.02
N ARG A 232 3.97 5.34 -2.13
CA ARG A 232 5.42 5.62 -2.16
C ARG A 232 6.14 5.09 -0.92
N LEU A 233 5.58 5.34 0.26
CA LEU A 233 6.15 4.85 1.51
C LEU A 233 6.20 3.33 1.53
N ALA A 234 5.15 2.66 1.06
CA ALA A 234 5.08 1.20 0.97
C ALA A 234 6.14 0.63 0.03
N ASP A 235 6.37 1.27 -1.12
CA ASP A 235 7.40 0.86 -2.09
C ASP A 235 8.82 1.04 -1.54
N GLU A 236 9.12 2.16 -0.86
CA GLU A 236 10.43 2.39 -0.25
C GLU A 236 10.71 1.38 0.88
N LEU A 237 9.72 1.09 1.73
CA LEU A 237 9.85 0.09 2.79
C LEU A 237 10.05 -1.32 2.23
N LEU A 238 9.28 -1.69 1.21
CA LEU A 238 9.39 -2.99 0.57
C LEU A 238 10.75 -3.18 -0.11
N THR A 239 11.26 -2.14 -0.78
CA THR A 239 12.58 -2.18 -1.43
C THR A 239 13.67 -2.54 -0.43
N GLU A 240 13.67 -1.93 0.76
CA GLU A 240 14.67 -2.25 1.78
C GLU A 240 14.55 -3.69 2.31
N LEU A 241 13.33 -4.23 2.40
CA LEU A 241 13.13 -5.62 2.80
C LEU A 241 13.64 -6.60 1.74
N ILE A 242 13.44 -6.27 0.45
CA ILE A 242 13.94 -7.07 -0.67
C ILE A 242 15.48 -7.03 -0.74
N ASP A 243 16.09 -5.88 -0.47
CA ASP A 243 17.55 -5.72 -0.42
C ASP A 243 18.20 -6.62 0.65
N LEU A 244 17.45 -7.11 1.64
CA LEU A 244 17.88 -8.14 2.60
C LEU A 244 17.81 -9.58 2.05
N GLY A 245 17.42 -9.76 0.79
CA GLY A 245 17.21 -11.08 0.18
C GLY A 245 15.89 -11.74 0.53
N ILE A 246 14.90 -10.96 1.03
CA ILE A 246 13.54 -11.44 1.27
C ILE A 246 12.76 -11.41 -0.06
N ASN A 247 11.98 -12.45 -0.33
CA ASN A 247 11.20 -12.54 -1.55
C ASN A 247 10.14 -11.43 -1.64
N ASN A 248 9.95 -10.91 -2.85
CA ASN A 248 9.03 -9.81 -3.12
C ASN A 248 7.58 -10.28 -3.32
N CYS A 249 6.74 -10.13 -2.31
CA CYS A 249 5.29 -10.34 -2.41
C CYS A 249 4.50 -9.07 -2.74
N ARG A 250 5.18 -7.95 -3.07
CA ARG A 250 4.67 -6.67 -3.58
C ARG A 250 4.03 -5.73 -2.56
N ALA A 251 3.88 -4.48 -3.00
CA ALA A 251 3.06 -3.47 -2.35
C ALA A 251 1.61 -3.55 -2.89
N HIS A 252 0.63 -3.54 -1.99
CA HIS A 252 -0.77 -3.76 -2.31
C HIS A 252 -1.66 -2.63 -1.82
N GLY A 253 -2.44 -2.05 -2.73
CA GLY A 253 -3.54 -1.15 -2.36
C GLY A 253 -4.69 -1.92 -1.70
N ARG A 254 -5.02 -1.62 -0.44
CA ARG A 254 -6.07 -2.26 0.34
C ARG A 254 -6.88 -1.24 1.14
N SER A 255 -8.11 -1.62 1.52
CA SER A 255 -9.00 -0.79 2.35
C SER A 255 -9.05 -1.27 3.80
N TYR A 256 -7.92 -1.70 4.36
CA TYR A 256 -7.86 -2.03 5.79
C TYR A 256 -8.23 -0.83 6.65
N THR A 257 -9.00 -1.06 7.68
CA THR A 257 -9.55 0.00 8.54
C THR A 257 -8.44 0.91 9.09
N VAL A 258 -7.33 0.33 9.56
CA VAL A 258 -6.19 1.11 10.08
C VAL A 258 -5.56 2.01 9.02
N LEU A 259 -5.53 1.59 7.76
CA LEU A 259 -4.94 2.36 6.66
C LEU A 259 -5.92 3.41 6.11
N LYS A 260 -7.21 3.07 6.06
CA LYS A 260 -8.25 3.94 5.51
C LYS A 260 -8.60 5.09 6.46
N GLU A 261 -8.66 4.83 7.78
CA GLU A 261 -9.16 5.78 8.77
C GLU A 261 -8.05 6.67 9.37
N THR A 262 -6.79 6.36 9.17
CA THR A 262 -5.67 7.24 9.53
C THR A 262 -5.62 8.46 8.61
N ARG A 263 -5.15 9.59 9.17
CA ARG A 263 -5.07 10.88 8.48
C ARG A 263 -3.67 11.23 7.98
N MET A 264 -2.71 10.36 8.16
CA MET A 264 -1.34 10.46 7.71
C MET A 264 -1.04 9.33 6.73
N PRO A 265 0.06 9.40 5.95
CA PRO A 265 0.54 8.25 5.18
C PRO A 265 0.68 7.04 6.08
N ALA A 266 -0.03 5.95 5.72
CA ALA A 266 -0.17 4.76 6.54
C ALA A 266 0.19 3.51 5.74
N VAL A 267 1.10 2.69 6.28
CA VAL A 267 1.53 1.43 5.69
C VAL A 267 1.44 0.31 6.72
N LEU A 268 0.92 -0.84 6.30
CA LEU A 268 1.01 -2.09 7.03
C LEU A 268 2.12 -2.93 6.38
N ILE A 269 3.00 -3.50 7.19
CA ILE A 269 4.19 -4.23 6.80
C ILE A 269 4.06 -5.67 7.27
N GLU A 270 4.20 -6.62 6.36
CA GLU A 270 4.31 -8.05 6.64
C GLU A 270 5.65 -8.53 6.10
N PRO A 271 6.72 -8.57 6.91
CA PRO A 271 8.07 -8.85 6.44
C PRO A 271 8.34 -10.32 6.16
N ALA A 272 7.49 -11.23 6.63
CA ALA A 272 7.68 -12.67 6.52
C ALA A 272 6.38 -13.43 6.81
N PHE A 273 6.31 -14.72 6.43
CA PHE A 273 5.21 -15.64 6.74
C PHE A 273 5.50 -16.39 8.05
N ILE A 274 4.72 -16.13 9.09
CA ILE A 274 4.85 -16.83 10.37
C ILE A 274 4.54 -18.34 10.26
N THR A 275 3.79 -18.74 9.22
CA THR A 275 3.47 -20.14 8.94
C THR A 275 4.60 -20.91 8.23
N ASN A 276 5.60 -20.20 7.68
CA ASN A 276 6.77 -20.81 7.09
C ASN A 276 7.81 -21.12 8.19
N PRO A 277 8.24 -22.40 8.37
CA PRO A 277 9.14 -22.77 9.46
C PRO A 277 10.51 -22.07 9.42
N ASP A 278 11.06 -21.83 8.22
CA ASP A 278 12.37 -21.19 8.07
C ASP A 278 12.26 -19.69 8.36
N GLU A 279 11.21 -19.01 7.88
CA GLU A 279 10.98 -17.60 8.18
C GLU A 279 10.62 -17.40 9.66
N ALA A 280 9.78 -18.27 10.23
CA ALA A 280 9.47 -18.26 11.67
C ALA A 280 10.70 -18.43 12.55
N LYS A 281 11.65 -19.27 12.13
CA LYS A 281 12.95 -19.43 12.81
C LYS A 281 13.81 -18.17 12.68
N ARG A 282 13.83 -17.54 11.51
CA ARG A 282 14.56 -16.27 11.30
C ARG A 282 13.96 -15.14 12.15
N LEU A 283 12.63 -15.06 12.25
CA LEU A 283 11.93 -14.05 13.07
C LEU A 283 12.26 -14.18 14.57
N GLN A 284 12.70 -15.35 15.05
CA GLN A 284 13.14 -15.56 16.42
C GLN A 284 14.62 -15.20 16.64
N ASP A 285 15.37 -14.94 15.56
CA ASP A 285 16.76 -14.48 15.65
C ASP A 285 16.81 -12.98 15.93
N PRO A 286 17.36 -12.54 17.09
CA PRO A 286 17.48 -11.14 17.43
C PRO A 286 18.25 -10.30 16.42
N GLU A 287 19.25 -10.87 15.73
CA GLU A 287 20.03 -10.15 14.71
C GLU A 287 19.21 -9.97 13.43
N PHE A 288 18.38 -10.93 13.06
CA PHE A 288 17.47 -10.77 11.94
C PHE A 288 16.39 -9.70 12.23
N MET A 289 15.79 -9.73 13.41
CA MET A 289 14.82 -8.71 13.84
C MET A 289 15.43 -7.30 13.88
N LYS A 290 16.69 -7.19 14.28
CA LYS A 290 17.45 -5.94 14.23
C LYS A 290 17.66 -5.48 12.78
N THR A 291 18.00 -6.40 11.89
CA THR A 291 18.18 -6.13 10.45
C THR A 291 16.87 -5.65 9.81
N LEU A 292 15.72 -6.26 10.14
CA LEU A 292 14.39 -5.78 9.71
C LEU A 292 14.10 -4.36 10.21
N ALA A 293 14.43 -4.07 11.47
CA ALA A 293 14.24 -2.73 12.02
C ALA A 293 15.14 -1.68 11.34
N ASP A 294 16.37 -2.04 11.00
CA ASP A 294 17.29 -1.19 10.25
C ASP A 294 16.78 -0.92 8.83
N ALA A 295 16.23 -1.94 8.15
CA ALA A 295 15.60 -1.81 6.83
C ALA A 295 14.40 -0.84 6.89
N VAL A 296 13.49 -1.02 7.84
CA VAL A 296 12.35 -0.10 8.02
C VAL A 296 12.83 1.34 8.25
N SER A 297 13.83 1.54 9.12
CA SER A 297 14.40 2.87 9.37
C SER A 297 15.05 3.48 8.13
N THR A 298 15.69 2.66 7.29
CA THR A 298 16.32 3.11 6.04
C THR A 298 15.28 3.49 5.00
N GLY A 299 14.22 2.69 4.85
CA GLY A 299 13.10 2.99 3.95
C GLY A 299 12.41 4.31 4.31
N LEU A 300 12.23 4.59 5.61
CA LEU A 300 11.72 5.89 6.07
C LEU A 300 12.65 7.04 5.69
N ARG A 301 13.98 6.88 5.85
CA ARG A 301 14.95 7.92 5.44
C ARG A 301 14.91 8.17 3.94
N ARG A 302 14.78 7.13 3.11
CA ARG A 302 14.62 7.27 1.66
C ARG A 302 13.33 7.99 1.31
N TYR A 303 12.22 7.61 1.95
CA TYR A 303 10.94 8.29 1.76
C TYR A 303 11.02 9.80 1.99
N TYR A 304 11.67 10.23 3.08
CA TYR A 304 11.85 11.66 3.39
C TYR A 304 12.84 12.34 2.45
N LYS A 305 13.90 11.67 2.00
CA LYS A 305 14.86 12.23 1.03
C LYS A 305 14.27 12.50 -0.35
N HIS A 306 13.35 11.65 -0.78
CA HIS A 306 12.74 11.71 -2.09
C HIS A 306 11.39 12.45 -2.09
N GLN A 307 11.09 13.21 -1.05
CA GLN A 307 9.95 14.12 -1.08
C GLN A 307 10.24 15.25 -2.08
N PRO A 308 9.32 15.52 -3.04
CA PRO A 308 9.49 16.53 -4.06
C PRO A 308 9.49 17.94 -3.47
#